data_dd1b776576ac6acab1910b25eda41be2
#
_entry.id   dd1b776576ac6acab1910b25eda41be2
#
_cell.length_a   1.000
_cell.length_b   1.000
_cell.length_c   1.000
_cell.angle_alpha   90.00
_cell.angle_beta   90.00
_cell.angle_gamma   90.00
#
_symmetry.space_group_name_H-M   'P 1'
#
loop_
_entity.id
_entity.type
_entity.pdbx_description
1 polymer ?
#
loop_
_entity_poly.entity_id
_entity_poly.type
_entity_poly.pdbx_seq_one_letter_code
_entity_poly.pdbx_strand_id
1 'polypeptide(L)'
;MYYTKPKLLYYRLAQAVCRIVGKYLFRPQVLRNEIKDAKGPYVVIANHQSMLDFLTLIGLTKRPMSFVISQSFYRSLPITGFLDKLGVIPKQQFQTTVSDMKKMKSVIKNGQPLVIYPAGLMCEDGLSTPVPLATYKFLQWLKADVYVARCRGTYFAMPKWSKKIRPGKTTMDVYKLFTKEELAAADLETIQRKADEALLYDAYREQEELQFRYKHNDNIEGLEHVLYKCPHCHG
;
A
#
# COMPACT_ATOMS: atom_id res chain seq x y z
N MET A 1 22.73 7.96 -1.75
CA MET A 1 22.58 6.49 -1.61
C MET A 1 21.77 6.01 -2.80
N TYR A 2 22.31 5.09 -3.60
CA TYR A 2 21.65 4.59 -4.81
C TYR A 2 20.61 3.53 -4.44
N TYR A 3 19.61 3.32 -5.31
CA TYR A 3 18.65 2.24 -5.19
C TYR A 3 19.35 0.88 -5.22
N THR A 4 19.03 0.01 -4.28
CA THR A 4 19.53 -1.36 -4.25
C THR A 4 18.50 -2.29 -4.86
N LYS A 5 18.88 -3.00 -5.94
CA LYS A 5 17.99 -3.99 -6.56
C LYS A 5 17.69 -5.13 -5.58
N PRO A 6 16.43 -5.61 -5.48
CA PRO A 6 16.07 -6.73 -4.63
C PRO A 6 16.93 -7.96 -4.89
N LYS A 7 17.48 -8.55 -3.84
CA LYS A 7 18.19 -9.84 -3.92
C LYS A 7 17.16 -10.97 -3.94
N LEU A 8 17.10 -11.72 -5.03
CA LEU A 8 16.03 -12.68 -5.32
C LEU A 8 15.78 -13.69 -4.19
N LEU A 9 16.85 -14.25 -3.61
CA LEU A 9 16.76 -15.23 -2.51
C LEU A 9 16.03 -14.65 -1.30
N TYR A 10 16.46 -13.47 -0.84
CA TYR A 10 15.85 -12.78 0.32
C TYR A 10 14.40 -12.39 0.03
N TYR A 11 14.15 -11.94 -1.20
CA TYR A 11 12.79 -11.57 -1.61
C TYR A 11 11.86 -12.78 -1.61
N ARG A 12 12.31 -13.94 -2.13
CA ARG A 12 11.52 -15.19 -2.12
C ARG A 12 11.23 -15.67 -0.71
N LEU A 13 12.21 -15.57 0.20
CA LEU A 13 12.00 -15.89 1.61
C LEU A 13 10.93 -14.97 2.22
N ALA A 14 11.06 -13.66 2.01
CA ALA A 14 10.07 -12.70 2.49
C ALA A 14 8.67 -12.97 1.89
N GLN A 15 8.57 -13.28 0.59
CA GLN A 15 7.31 -13.66 -0.04
C GLN A 15 6.68 -14.90 0.60
N ALA A 16 7.48 -15.92 0.87
CA ALA A 16 6.98 -17.16 1.51
C ALA A 16 6.43 -16.87 2.91
N VAL A 17 7.20 -16.13 3.73
CA VAL A 17 6.76 -15.72 5.07
C VAL A 17 5.48 -14.86 4.99
N CYS A 18 5.46 -13.84 4.13
CA CYS A 18 4.30 -12.95 3.98
C CYS A 18 3.05 -13.70 3.50
N ARG A 19 3.20 -14.69 2.61
CA ARG A 19 2.07 -15.54 2.16
C ARG A 19 1.51 -16.39 3.29
N ILE A 20 2.38 -17.01 4.10
CA ILE A 20 1.96 -17.83 5.24
C ILE A 20 1.25 -16.95 6.26
N VAL A 21 1.90 -15.86 6.69
CA VAL A 21 1.36 -14.93 7.68
C VAL A 21 0.06 -14.28 7.18
N GLY A 22 0.06 -13.79 5.94
CA GLY A 22 -1.11 -13.17 5.32
C GLY A 22 -2.29 -14.13 5.21
N LYS A 23 -2.04 -15.39 4.80
CA LYS A 23 -3.08 -16.43 4.76
C LYS A 23 -3.67 -16.72 6.13
N TYR A 24 -2.83 -16.76 7.16
CA TYR A 24 -3.26 -17.05 8.52
C TYR A 24 -4.06 -15.87 9.13
N LEU A 25 -3.56 -14.64 8.96
CA LEU A 25 -4.16 -13.44 9.56
C LEU A 25 -5.37 -12.95 8.76
N PHE A 26 -5.28 -12.87 7.42
CA PHE A 26 -6.23 -12.13 6.60
C PHE A 26 -7.05 -12.99 5.65
N ARG A 27 -6.69 -14.27 5.47
CA ARG A 27 -7.37 -15.17 4.51
C ARG A 27 -7.75 -14.44 3.21
N PRO A 28 -6.77 -13.83 2.53
CA PRO A 28 -7.02 -12.91 1.44
C PRO A 28 -7.66 -13.61 0.26
N GLN A 29 -8.75 -13.05 -0.26
CA GLN A 29 -9.36 -13.44 -1.50
C GLN A 29 -8.90 -12.47 -2.60
N VAL A 30 -8.14 -12.97 -3.55
CA VAL A 30 -7.69 -12.18 -4.71
C VAL A 30 -8.79 -12.25 -5.76
N LEU A 31 -9.45 -11.11 -6.01
CA LEU A 31 -10.56 -11.01 -6.96
C LEU A 31 -10.05 -10.87 -8.39
N ARG A 32 -9.03 -10.04 -8.58
CA ARG A 32 -8.35 -9.78 -9.86
C ARG A 32 -6.87 -9.55 -9.61
N ASN A 33 -6.02 -10.01 -10.53
CA ASN A 33 -4.57 -9.86 -10.43
C ASN A 33 -3.93 -9.69 -11.81
N GLU A 34 -3.93 -8.48 -12.30
CA GLU A 34 -3.36 -8.15 -13.61
C GLU A 34 -1.84 -7.94 -13.57
N ILE A 35 -1.22 -7.90 -12.38
CA ILE A 35 0.25 -7.83 -12.26
C ILE A 35 0.93 -9.21 -12.24
N LYS A 36 0.17 -10.30 -12.20
CA LYS A 36 0.72 -11.67 -12.10
C LYS A 36 1.75 -11.95 -13.20
N ASP A 37 1.39 -11.61 -14.43
CA ASP A 37 2.21 -11.86 -15.62
C ASP A 37 2.66 -10.55 -16.31
N ALA A 38 2.50 -9.40 -15.63
CA ALA A 38 2.89 -8.10 -16.17
C ALA A 38 4.39 -8.04 -16.44
N LYS A 39 4.74 -7.59 -17.66
CA LYS A 39 6.12 -7.43 -18.13
C LYS A 39 6.55 -5.96 -18.02
N GLY A 40 7.86 -5.72 -18.04
CA GLY A 40 8.40 -4.36 -17.96
C GLY A 40 8.28 -3.72 -16.57
N PRO A 41 8.71 -2.48 -16.40
CA PRO A 41 8.52 -1.71 -15.18
C PRO A 41 7.09 -1.18 -15.09
N TYR A 42 6.54 -1.16 -13.89
CA TYR A 42 5.23 -0.57 -13.61
C TYR A 42 5.19 0.00 -12.18
N VAL A 43 4.24 0.86 -11.94
CA VAL A 43 3.95 1.39 -10.61
C VAL A 43 2.65 0.77 -10.12
N VAL A 44 2.62 0.32 -8.88
CA VAL A 44 1.39 -0.04 -8.17
C VAL A 44 1.10 1.06 -7.17
N ILE A 45 -0.05 1.70 -7.30
CA ILE A 45 -0.61 2.56 -6.28
C ILE A 45 -1.63 1.78 -5.48
N ALA A 46 -1.62 1.92 -4.16
CA ALA A 46 -2.52 1.15 -3.29
C ALA A 46 -3.18 2.06 -2.25
N ASN A 47 -4.44 1.74 -1.89
CA ASN A 47 -5.05 2.30 -0.70
C ASN A 47 -4.36 1.74 0.55
N HIS A 48 -4.38 2.49 1.66
CA HIS A 48 -3.63 2.13 2.86
C HIS A 48 -4.54 2.10 4.09
N GLN A 49 -5.19 0.97 4.29
CA GLN A 49 -6.11 0.74 5.42
C GLN A 49 -5.40 0.21 6.66
N SER A 50 -4.30 -0.54 6.48
CA SER A 50 -3.59 -1.22 7.55
C SER A 50 -2.08 -1.28 7.28
N MET A 51 -1.29 -1.32 8.34
CA MET A 51 0.15 -1.50 8.24
C MET A 51 0.54 -2.82 7.55
N LEU A 52 -0.36 -3.80 7.51
CA LEU A 52 -0.11 -5.14 6.95
C LEU A 52 -0.66 -5.33 5.53
N ASP A 53 -1.14 -4.28 4.85
CA ASP A 53 -1.69 -4.37 3.48
C ASP A 53 -0.69 -4.99 2.48
N PHE A 54 0.61 -4.78 2.70
CA PHE A 54 1.67 -5.32 1.86
C PHE A 54 1.76 -6.86 1.88
N LEU A 55 1.27 -7.54 2.94
CA LEU A 55 1.38 -9.00 3.09
C LEU A 55 0.71 -9.75 1.94
N THR A 56 -0.44 -9.26 1.47
CA THR A 56 -1.12 -9.85 0.32
C THR A 56 -0.44 -9.41 -0.98
N LEU A 57 -0.15 -8.11 -1.12
CA LEU A 57 0.37 -7.53 -2.34
C LEU A 57 1.73 -8.12 -2.75
N ILE A 58 2.66 -8.31 -1.82
CA ILE A 58 3.99 -8.90 -2.08
C ILE A 58 3.90 -10.30 -2.69
N GLY A 59 2.82 -11.03 -2.39
CA GLY A 59 2.57 -12.39 -2.86
C GLY A 59 1.99 -12.53 -4.26
N LEU A 60 1.49 -11.44 -4.88
CA LEU A 60 0.70 -11.50 -6.10
C LEU A 60 1.48 -11.77 -7.38
N THR A 61 2.76 -11.48 -7.40
CA THR A 61 3.63 -11.70 -8.57
C THR A 61 4.91 -12.44 -8.18
N LYS A 62 5.51 -13.12 -9.17
CA LYS A 62 6.84 -13.72 -9.02
C LYS A 62 7.97 -12.67 -9.09
N ARG A 63 7.69 -11.49 -9.62
CA ARG A 63 8.69 -10.43 -9.78
C ARG A 63 8.90 -9.71 -8.45
N PRO A 64 10.14 -9.45 -8.05
CA PRO A 64 10.42 -8.58 -6.91
C PRO A 64 9.89 -7.17 -7.17
N MET A 65 9.22 -6.60 -6.19
CA MET A 65 8.70 -5.23 -6.20
C MET A 65 9.41 -4.42 -5.12
N SER A 66 9.72 -3.16 -5.41
CA SER A 66 10.29 -2.23 -4.44
C SER A 66 9.19 -1.44 -3.75
N PHE A 67 9.08 -1.58 -2.45
CA PHE A 67 8.10 -0.86 -1.63
C PHE A 67 8.69 0.43 -1.09
N VAL A 68 7.94 1.52 -1.21
CA VAL A 68 8.26 2.78 -0.54
C VAL A 68 7.64 2.77 0.85
N ILE A 69 8.45 3.02 1.87
CA ILE A 69 8.00 3.08 3.26
C ILE A 69 8.46 4.37 3.92
N SER A 70 7.86 4.75 5.06
CA SER A 70 8.32 5.92 5.79
C SER A 70 9.71 5.68 6.38
N GLN A 71 10.55 6.71 6.35
CA GLN A 71 11.91 6.64 6.89
C GLN A 71 11.91 6.41 8.40
N SER A 72 10.93 6.97 9.11
CA SER A 72 10.77 6.77 10.55
C SER A 72 10.49 5.30 10.86
N PHE A 73 9.55 4.69 10.13
CA PHE A 73 9.24 3.26 10.27
C PHE A 73 10.43 2.39 9.90
N TYR A 74 11.12 2.69 8.78
CA TYR A 74 12.33 1.97 8.39
C TYR A 74 13.38 1.96 9.51
N ARG A 75 13.63 3.12 10.14
CA ARG A 75 14.62 3.25 11.23
C ARG A 75 14.21 2.59 12.54
N SER A 76 12.91 2.45 12.81
CA SER A 76 12.41 1.79 14.01
C SER A 76 12.55 0.27 13.98
N LEU A 77 12.80 -0.31 12.80
CA LEU A 77 12.93 -1.75 12.63
C LEU A 77 14.39 -2.22 12.82
N PRO A 78 14.65 -3.28 13.63
CA PRO A 78 16.00 -3.79 13.84
C PRO A 78 16.56 -4.58 12.63
N ILE A 79 15.83 -4.61 11.49
CA ILE A 79 16.12 -5.42 10.31
C ILE A 79 16.41 -4.59 9.05
N THR A 80 16.91 -3.37 9.20
CA THR A 80 17.15 -2.45 8.07
C THR A 80 18.02 -3.06 6.97
N GLY A 81 19.10 -3.77 7.34
CA GLY A 81 19.95 -4.46 6.37
C GLY A 81 19.25 -5.58 5.58
N PHE A 82 18.21 -6.20 6.16
CA PHE A 82 17.37 -7.15 5.43
C PHE A 82 16.40 -6.40 4.49
N LEU A 83 15.82 -5.29 4.93
CA LEU A 83 14.95 -4.45 4.10
C LEU A 83 15.70 -3.89 2.88
N ASP A 84 16.97 -3.52 3.01
CA ASP A 84 17.82 -3.11 1.90
C ASP A 84 17.98 -4.24 0.86
N LYS A 85 18.15 -5.49 1.31
CA LYS A 85 18.22 -6.65 0.42
C LYS A 85 16.89 -6.94 -0.29
N LEU A 86 15.78 -6.51 0.28
CA LEU A 86 14.45 -6.56 -0.37
C LEU A 86 14.22 -5.42 -1.35
N GLY A 87 15.11 -4.42 -1.43
CA GLY A 87 14.96 -3.25 -2.30
C GLY A 87 13.90 -2.28 -1.81
N VAL A 88 13.68 -2.22 -0.50
CA VAL A 88 12.78 -1.25 0.14
C VAL A 88 13.38 0.15 0.03
N ILE A 89 12.53 1.15 -0.20
CA ILE A 89 12.93 2.54 -0.36
C ILE A 89 12.39 3.37 0.82
N PRO A 90 13.24 3.72 1.79
CA PRO A 90 12.84 4.65 2.84
C PRO A 90 12.69 6.06 2.27
N LYS A 91 11.56 6.71 2.54
CA LYS A 91 11.22 8.06 2.12
C LYS A 91 10.78 8.87 3.34
N GLN A 92 11.23 10.12 3.44
CA GLN A 92 10.76 11.03 4.47
C GLN A 92 9.27 11.34 4.26
N GLN A 93 8.47 11.21 5.33
CA GLN A 93 7.05 11.55 5.31
C GLN A 93 6.87 13.06 5.11
N PHE A 94 5.83 13.46 4.39
CA PHE A 94 5.44 14.85 4.09
C PHE A 94 6.47 15.67 3.29
N GLN A 95 7.71 15.22 3.17
CA GLN A 95 8.74 15.86 2.38
C GLN A 95 9.30 14.87 1.36
N THR A 96 9.11 15.17 0.08
CA THR A 96 9.72 14.37 -0.98
C THR A 96 10.94 15.11 -1.52
N THR A 97 12.13 14.60 -1.21
CA THR A 97 13.35 15.17 -1.74
C THR A 97 13.58 14.76 -3.18
N VAL A 98 14.37 15.56 -3.93
CA VAL A 98 14.82 15.20 -5.28
C VAL A 98 15.57 13.87 -5.27
N SER A 99 16.30 13.57 -4.19
CA SER A 99 16.98 12.29 -4.00
C SER A 99 16.00 11.13 -3.94
N ASP A 100 14.89 11.26 -3.20
CA ASP A 100 13.86 10.22 -3.09
C ASP A 100 13.17 9.97 -4.44
N MET A 101 12.84 11.04 -5.16
CA MET A 101 12.29 10.94 -6.51
C MET A 101 13.25 10.20 -7.46
N LYS A 102 14.55 10.56 -7.44
CA LYS A 102 15.59 9.89 -8.26
C LYS A 102 15.72 8.40 -7.90
N LYS A 103 15.67 8.02 -6.62
CA LYS A 103 15.69 6.62 -6.19
C LYS A 103 14.49 5.85 -6.76
N MET A 104 13.27 6.37 -6.58
CA MET A 104 12.06 5.74 -7.12
C MET A 104 12.10 5.65 -8.66
N LYS A 105 12.57 6.70 -9.35
CA LYS A 105 12.76 6.66 -10.81
C LYS A 105 13.79 5.61 -11.24
N SER A 106 14.84 5.39 -10.45
CA SER A 106 15.86 4.39 -10.76
C SER A 106 15.32 2.95 -10.68
N VAL A 107 14.31 2.68 -9.82
CA VAL A 107 13.59 1.40 -9.82
C VAL A 107 12.99 1.12 -11.20
N ILE A 108 12.21 2.08 -11.70
CA ILE A 108 11.56 1.99 -13.02
C ILE A 108 12.59 1.86 -14.14
N LYS A 109 13.68 2.67 -14.13
CA LYS A 109 14.76 2.58 -15.12
C LYS A 109 15.47 1.22 -15.11
N ASN A 110 15.54 0.56 -13.95
CA ASN A 110 16.11 -0.79 -13.82
C ASN A 110 15.11 -1.91 -14.13
N GLY A 111 13.96 -1.57 -14.72
CA GLY A 111 12.94 -2.55 -15.13
C GLY A 111 12.19 -3.20 -13.98
N GLN A 112 12.25 -2.63 -12.77
CA GLN A 112 11.61 -3.19 -11.58
C GLN A 112 10.27 -2.52 -11.28
N PRO A 113 9.28 -3.26 -10.74
CA PRO A 113 8.05 -2.69 -10.24
C PRO A 113 8.27 -1.86 -8.96
N LEU A 114 7.54 -0.76 -8.85
CA LEU A 114 7.52 0.13 -7.69
C LEU A 114 6.13 0.11 -7.04
N VAL A 115 6.07 -0.05 -5.74
CA VAL A 115 4.82 0.03 -4.96
C VAL A 115 4.86 1.27 -4.09
N ILE A 116 3.81 2.09 -4.19
CA ILE A 116 3.63 3.28 -3.37
C ILE A 116 2.22 3.31 -2.78
N TYR A 117 2.12 3.81 -1.56
CA TYR A 117 0.87 4.22 -0.93
C TYR A 117 0.76 5.74 -1.09
N PRO A 118 0.00 6.23 -2.09
CA PRO A 118 0.15 7.58 -2.60
C PRO A 118 -0.25 8.67 -1.61
N ALA A 119 -1.16 8.40 -0.69
CA ALA A 119 -1.51 9.31 0.39
C ALA A 119 -0.33 9.55 1.37
N GLY A 120 0.64 8.61 1.44
CA GLY A 120 1.77 8.69 2.36
C GLY A 120 1.42 8.48 3.83
N LEU A 121 0.15 8.23 4.12
CA LEU A 121 -0.41 7.97 5.44
C LEU A 121 -1.35 6.77 5.38
N MET A 122 -1.35 6.01 6.45
CA MET A 122 -2.39 5.01 6.72
C MET A 122 -3.62 5.72 7.26
N CYS A 123 -4.83 5.26 6.90
CA CYS A 123 -6.06 5.85 7.41
C CYS A 123 -6.18 5.68 8.93
N GLU A 124 -6.83 6.64 9.56
CA GLU A 124 -7.09 6.62 11.00
C GLU A 124 -8.53 6.24 11.34
N ASP A 125 -9.45 6.73 10.53
CA ASP A 125 -10.91 6.66 10.74
C ASP A 125 -11.65 5.67 9.83
N GLY A 126 -10.92 4.94 8.98
CA GLY A 126 -11.53 3.99 8.03
C GLY A 126 -11.93 4.59 6.68
N LEU A 127 -11.68 5.88 6.49
CA LEU A 127 -11.97 6.58 5.24
C LEU A 127 -10.70 6.81 4.40
N SER A 128 -10.89 7.08 3.11
CA SER A 128 -9.77 7.37 2.21
C SER A 128 -9.00 8.60 2.64
N THR A 129 -7.69 8.47 2.74
CA THR A 129 -6.80 9.61 2.97
C THR A 129 -6.55 10.35 1.64
N PRO A 130 -6.70 11.68 1.59
CA PRO A 130 -6.46 12.46 0.37
C PRO A 130 -5.04 12.27 -0.17
N VAL A 131 -4.93 12.18 -1.49
CA VAL A 131 -3.64 12.05 -2.17
C VAL A 131 -3.12 13.42 -2.59
N PRO A 132 -1.87 13.78 -2.23
CA PRO A 132 -1.30 15.07 -2.65
C PRO A 132 -1.19 15.21 -4.17
N LEU A 133 -1.53 16.38 -4.72
CA LEU A 133 -1.48 16.68 -6.15
C LEU A 133 -0.11 16.38 -6.79
N ALA A 134 0.96 16.60 -6.03
CA ALA A 134 2.33 16.30 -6.46
C ALA A 134 2.54 14.81 -6.79
N THR A 135 1.75 13.91 -6.20
CA THR A 135 1.83 12.46 -6.47
C THR A 135 1.40 12.13 -7.90
N TYR A 136 0.35 12.78 -8.42
CA TYR A 136 -0.11 12.54 -9.81
C TYR A 136 0.92 13.05 -10.83
N LYS A 137 1.52 14.22 -10.60
CA LYS A 137 2.64 14.71 -11.40
C LYS A 137 3.83 13.76 -11.37
N PHE A 138 4.09 13.17 -10.20
CA PHE A 138 5.16 12.20 -10.03
C PHE A 138 4.87 10.91 -10.80
N LEU A 139 3.63 10.38 -10.79
CA LEU A 139 3.24 9.22 -11.58
C LEU A 139 3.49 9.46 -13.08
N GLN A 140 3.05 10.61 -13.60
CA GLN A 140 3.28 10.98 -15.00
C GLN A 140 4.78 11.07 -15.35
N TRP A 141 5.57 11.66 -14.45
CA TRP A 141 7.02 11.77 -14.62
C TRP A 141 7.74 10.41 -14.60
N LEU A 142 7.20 9.41 -13.93
CA LEU A 142 7.77 8.05 -13.89
C LEU A 142 7.73 7.38 -15.26
N LYS A 143 6.79 7.70 -16.14
CA LYS A 143 6.64 7.15 -17.50
C LYS A 143 6.61 5.61 -17.50
N ALA A 144 5.71 5.04 -16.72
CA ALA A 144 5.48 3.60 -16.60
C ALA A 144 3.98 3.31 -16.47
N ASP A 145 3.56 2.09 -16.79
CA ASP A 145 2.19 1.65 -16.54
C ASP A 145 1.86 1.80 -15.06
N VAL A 146 0.62 2.21 -14.77
CA VAL A 146 0.11 2.35 -13.41
C VAL A 146 -0.99 1.32 -13.16
N TYR A 147 -0.81 0.54 -12.11
CA TYR A 147 -1.82 -0.39 -11.59
C TYR A 147 -2.34 0.12 -10.25
N VAL A 148 -3.59 -0.16 -9.97
CA VAL A 148 -4.18 0.04 -8.65
C VAL A 148 -4.24 -1.30 -7.93
N ALA A 149 -3.87 -1.30 -6.66
CA ALA A 149 -4.14 -2.41 -5.75
C ALA A 149 -5.13 -1.95 -4.69
N ARG A 150 -6.36 -2.43 -4.78
CA ARG A 150 -7.42 -2.11 -3.83
C ARG A 150 -7.54 -3.23 -2.80
N CYS A 151 -7.18 -2.91 -1.56
CA CYS A 151 -7.35 -3.80 -0.42
C CYS A 151 -8.62 -3.42 0.33
N ARG A 152 -9.45 -4.40 0.70
CA ARG A 152 -10.68 -4.20 1.47
C ARG A 152 -10.67 -5.10 2.70
N GLY A 153 -11.18 -4.57 3.81
CA GLY A 153 -11.35 -5.29 5.08
C GLY A 153 -10.10 -5.31 5.98
N THR A 154 -8.97 -4.77 5.58
CA THR A 154 -7.77 -4.73 6.42
C THR A 154 -7.85 -3.68 7.52
N TYR A 155 -8.68 -2.63 7.37
CA TYR A 155 -8.92 -1.65 8.42
C TYR A 155 -9.40 -2.30 9.71
N PHE A 156 -10.47 -3.09 9.65
CA PHE A 156 -10.99 -3.77 10.85
C PHE A 156 -10.10 -4.90 11.37
N ALA A 157 -9.24 -5.45 10.50
CA ALA A 157 -8.27 -6.46 10.92
C ALA A 157 -7.14 -5.86 11.77
N MET A 158 -6.68 -4.66 11.45
CA MET A 158 -5.64 -3.95 12.21
C MET A 158 -5.71 -2.45 11.94
N PRO A 159 -6.66 -1.72 12.58
CA PRO A 159 -6.71 -0.28 12.47
C PRO A 159 -5.49 0.36 13.12
N LYS A 160 -5.14 1.57 12.70
CA LYS A 160 -3.95 2.29 13.19
C LYS A 160 -3.98 2.55 14.71
N TRP A 161 -5.16 2.74 15.27
CA TRP A 161 -5.36 3.01 16.69
C TRP A 161 -5.27 1.75 17.58
N SER A 162 -5.34 0.54 17.00
CA SER A 162 -5.29 -0.70 17.76
C SER A 162 -3.93 -1.38 17.63
N LYS A 163 -3.41 -1.87 18.75
CA LYS A 163 -2.19 -2.70 18.78
C LYS A 163 -2.48 -4.18 18.51
N LYS A 164 -3.75 -4.58 18.50
CA LYS A 164 -4.17 -5.98 18.33
C LYS A 164 -4.50 -6.28 16.88
N ILE A 165 -4.04 -7.43 16.41
CA ILE A 165 -4.43 -7.96 15.10
C ILE A 165 -5.69 -8.81 15.29
N ARG A 166 -6.69 -8.56 14.47
CA ARG A 166 -7.97 -9.28 14.45
C ARG A 166 -8.05 -10.12 13.19
N PRO A 167 -7.67 -11.40 13.23
CA PRO A 167 -7.69 -12.24 12.05
C PRO A 167 -9.08 -12.27 11.40
N GLY A 168 -9.15 -12.03 10.10
CA GLY A 168 -10.39 -11.95 9.36
C GLY A 168 -10.18 -12.12 7.86
N LYS A 169 -11.28 -12.11 7.10
CA LYS A 169 -11.21 -12.11 5.64
C LYS A 169 -10.84 -10.72 5.13
N THR A 170 -10.11 -10.69 4.02
CA THR A 170 -9.84 -9.47 3.24
C THR A 170 -9.96 -9.77 1.76
N THR A 171 -10.13 -8.76 0.94
CA THR A 171 -10.05 -8.92 -0.52
C THR A 171 -8.94 -8.06 -1.09
N MET A 172 -8.40 -8.48 -2.23
CA MET A 172 -7.42 -7.73 -3.01
C MET A 172 -7.85 -7.74 -4.47
N ASP A 173 -7.97 -6.56 -5.05
CA ASP A 173 -8.27 -6.34 -6.46
C ASP A 173 -7.14 -5.53 -7.09
N VAL A 174 -6.45 -6.10 -8.10
CA VAL A 174 -5.33 -5.42 -8.77
C VAL A 174 -5.58 -5.37 -10.26
N TYR A 175 -5.66 -4.15 -10.79
CA TYR A 175 -5.93 -3.89 -12.20
C TYR A 175 -5.13 -2.71 -12.74
N LYS A 176 -4.99 -2.65 -14.07
CA LYS A 176 -4.31 -1.55 -14.74
C LYS A 176 -5.22 -0.33 -14.76
N LEU A 177 -4.70 0.80 -14.28
CA LEU A 177 -5.39 2.08 -14.29
C LEU A 177 -5.03 2.91 -15.52
N PHE A 178 -3.73 2.90 -15.86
CA PHE A 178 -3.20 3.60 -17.04
C PHE A 178 -2.08 2.78 -17.66
N THR A 179 -2.02 2.75 -18.98
CA THR A 179 -0.77 2.49 -19.70
C THR A 179 0.13 3.73 -19.62
N LYS A 180 1.42 3.57 -19.89
CA LYS A 180 2.34 4.72 -19.92
C LYS A 180 1.98 5.74 -21.00
N GLU A 181 1.38 5.28 -22.10
CA GLU A 181 0.88 6.12 -23.23
C GLU A 181 -0.33 6.94 -22.81
N GLU A 182 -1.35 6.30 -22.20
CA GLU A 182 -2.52 6.97 -21.64
C GLU A 182 -2.12 8.00 -20.59
N LEU A 183 -1.20 7.62 -19.68
CA LEU A 183 -0.71 8.51 -18.63
C LEU A 183 0.03 9.73 -19.18
N ALA A 184 0.76 9.56 -20.30
CA ALA A 184 1.48 10.65 -20.97
C ALA A 184 0.54 11.60 -21.71
N ALA A 185 -0.57 11.09 -22.25
CA ALA A 185 -1.57 11.86 -23.01
C ALA A 185 -2.60 12.56 -22.12
N ALA A 186 -2.86 12.03 -20.92
CA ALA A 186 -3.87 12.58 -20.02
C ALA A 186 -3.39 13.88 -19.35
N ASP A 187 -4.33 14.82 -19.17
CA ASP A 187 -4.12 15.97 -18.30
C ASP A 187 -4.09 15.56 -16.81
N LEU A 188 -3.60 16.47 -15.99
CA LEU A 188 -3.43 16.21 -14.57
C LEU A 188 -4.76 15.97 -13.84
N GLU A 189 -5.82 16.66 -14.24
CA GLU A 189 -7.16 16.55 -13.67
C GLU A 189 -7.75 15.15 -13.92
N THR A 190 -7.62 14.66 -15.15
CA THR A 190 -8.04 13.30 -15.53
C THR A 190 -7.27 12.23 -14.75
N ILE A 191 -5.94 12.40 -14.58
CA ILE A 191 -5.11 11.47 -13.80
C ILE A 191 -5.57 11.47 -12.35
N GLN A 192 -5.75 12.65 -11.75
CA GLN A 192 -6.21 12.82 -10.39
C GLN A 192 -7.57 12.15 -10.19
N ARG A 193 -8.57 12.53 -10.96
CA ARG A 193 -9.94 12.01 -10.84
C ARG A 193 -9.98 10.49 -10.92
N LYS A 194 -9.35 9.88 -11.93
CA LYS A 194 -9.34 8.41 -12.08
C LYS A 194 -8.59 7.71 -10.94
N ALA A 195 -7.48 8.28 -10.47
CA ALA A 195 -6.72 7.69 -9.39
C ALA A 195 -7.44 7.83 -8.04
N ASP A 196 -8.07 8.98 -7.77
CA ASP A 196 -8.87 9.20 -6.57
C ASP A 196 -10.08 8.26 -6.54
N GLU A 197 -10.83 8.13 -7.63
CA GLU A 197 -11.94 7.18 -7.76
C GLU A 197 -11.50 5.74 -7.51
N ALA A 198 -10.34 5.34 -8.06
CA ALA A 198 -9.82 3.99 -7.90
C ALA A 198 -9.32 3.68 -6.48
N LEU A 199 -8.84 4.71 -5.76
CA LEU A 199 -8.32 4.58 -4.39
C LEU A 199 -9.37 4.90 -3.32
N LEU A 200 -10.52 5.43 -3.73
CA LEU A 200 -11.60 5.77 -2.82
C LEU A 200 -12.12 4.52 -2.09
N TYR A 201 -12.20 4.59 -0.79
CA TYR A 201 -12.82 3.58 0.03
C TYR A 201 -13.49 4.19 1.28
N ASP A 202 -14.47 3.47 1.79
CA ASP A 202 -15.11 3.66 3.08
C ASP A 202 -15.19 2.27 3.72
N ALA A 203 -14.37 2.04 4.75
CA ALA A 203 -14.25 0.73 5.37
C ALA A 203 -15.56 0.27 6.03
N TYR A 204 -16.39 1.20 6.49
CA TYR A 204 -17.69 0.88 7.11
C TYR A 204 -18.69 0.41 6.07
N ARG A 205 -18.84 1.15 4.96
CA ARG A 205 -19.68 0.71 3.83
C ARG A 205 -19.19 -0.60 3.22
N GLU A 206 -17.87 -0.73 3.05
CA GLU A 206 -17.28 -2.00 2.59
C GLU A 206 -17.61 -3.15 3.54
N GLN A 207 -17.65 -2.90 4.86
CA GLN A 207 -18.01 -3.91 5.85
C GLN A 207 -19.51 -4.27 5.80
N GLU A 208 -20.38 -3.31 5.54
CA GLU A 208 -21.82 -3.56 5.33
C GLU A 208 -22.05 -4.48 4.12
N GLU A 209 -21.30 -4.26 3.02
CA GLU A 209 -21.37 -5.10 1.82
C GLU A 209 -20.77 -6.50 2.03
N LEU A 210 -19.59 -6.57 2.64
CA LEU A 210 -18.76 -7.78 2.69
C LEU A 210 -19.10 -8.69 3.88
N GLN A 211 -19.70 -8.14 4.95
CA GLN A 211 -20.08 -8.86 6.16
C GLN A 211 -18.94 -9.75 6.73
N PHE A 212 -17.69 -9.28 6.66
CA PHE A 212 -16.54 -10.04 7.14
C PHE A 212 -16.55 -10.11 8.67
N ARG A 213 -16.18 -11.28 9.20
CA ARG A 213 -16.03 -11.51 10.63
C ARG A 213 -14.56 -11.49 11.02
N TYR A 214 -14.24 -10.72 12.06
CA TYR A 214 -12.90 -10.61 12.64
C TYR A 214 -12.88 -11.29 14.00
N LYS A 215 -11.84 -12.10 14.25
CA LYS A 215 -11.72 -12.89 15.47
C LYS A 215 -11.01 -12.08 16.56
N HIS A 216 -11.77 -11.42 17.40
CA HIS A 216 -11.30 -10.86 18.66
C HIS A 216 -12.46 -10.46 19.57
N ASN A 217 -12.29 -10.54 20.90
CA ASN A 217 -13.32 -10.18 21.86
C ASN A 217 -13.32 -8.69 22.22
N ASP A 218 -12.16 -8.00 22.11
CA ASP A 218 -11.96 -6.59 22.48
C ASP A 218 -11.78 -5.72 21.22
N ASN A 219 -12.85 -5.58 20.45
CA ASN A 219 -12.78 -4.93 19.14
C ASN A 219 -12.62 -3.41 19.19
N ILE A 220 -12.85 -2.79 20.35
CA ILE A 220 -12.78 -1.34 20.56
C ILE A 220 -11.52 -0.89 21.33
N GLU A 221 -10.71 -1.81 21.85
CA GLU A 221 -9.50 -1.47 22.59
C GLU A 221 -8.53 -0.67 21.70
N GLY A 222 -8.13 0.49 22.18
CA GLY A 222 -7.31 1.47 21.47
C GLY A 222 -8.10 2.56 20.77
N LEU A 223 -9.45 2.44 20.68
CA LEU A 223 -10.30 3.45 20.04
C LEU A 223 -10.20 4.82 20.74
N GLU A 224 -9.90 4.82 22.03
CA GLU A 224 -9.64 6.02 22.82
C GLU A 224 -8.45 6.85 22.31
N HIS A 225 -7.57 6.27 21.50
CA HIS A 225 -6.47 7.02 20.87
C HIS A 225 -6.95 7.94 19.73
N VAL A 226 -8.13 7.67 19.18
CA VAL A 226 -8.76 8.47 18.11
C VAL A 226 -9.98 9.23 18.64
N LEU A 227 -10.80 8.57 19.44
CA LEU A 227 -11.99 9.14 20.08
C LEU A 227 -11.70 9.45 21.56
N TYR A 228 -10.81 10.40 21.80
CA TYR A 228 -10.42 10.84 23.15
C TYR A 228 -11.46 11.74 23.84
N LYS A 229 -12.48 12.14 23.10
CA LYS A 229 -13.58 12.99 23.60
C LYS A 229 -14.90 12.51 22.98
N CYS A 230 -15.89 12.27 23.81
CA CYS A 230 -17.22 11.90 23.34
C CYS A 230 -17.87 13.08 22.59
N PRO A 231 -18.30 12.91 21.32
CA PRO A 231 -18.97 14.00 20.59
C PRO A 231 -20.36 14.34 21.16
N HIS A 232 -20.95 13.46 21.97
CA HIS A 232 -22.27 13.65 22.57
C HIS A 232 -22.20 14.33 23.94
N CYS A 233 -21.40 13.80 24.86
CA CYS A 233 -21.35 14.31 26.25
C CYS A 233 -20.10 15.16 26.57
N HIS A 234 -19.15 15.24 25.63
CA HIS A 234 -17.90 16.02 25.75
C HIS A 234 -17.00 15.62 26.92
N GLY A 235 -17.20 14.45 27.52
CA GLY A 235 -16.38 13.86 28.55
C GLY A 235 -15.49 12.75 28.06
#